data_37fd1aa0c673e65e2e25be29f680170d
#
_entry.id   37fd1aa0c673e65e2e25be29f680170d
#
_cell.length_a   1.000
_cell.length_b   1.000
_cell.length_c   1.000
_cell.angle_alpha   90.00
_cell.angle_beta   90.00
_cell.angle_gamma   90.00
#
_symmetry.space_group_name_H-M   'P 1'
#
loop_
_entity.id
_entity.type
_entity.pdbx_description
1 polymer ?
#
loop_
_entity_poly.entity_id
_entity_poly.type
_entity_poly.pdbx_seq_one_letter_code
_entity_poly.pdbx_strand_id
1 'polypeptide(L)'
;MSDLKLGTFENDDLDQIIAIEKASFPDPYPRITFAWFKLRVGEGFIVARKDGRVVGYLISEVRRGRGHIVSMAVATDCRRMGIGEAMARKSIDRLAGRVKQVYLEVRPSNEAGILLYHKLSFEETGKVRKKYYPDGEDAIEMARAV
;
A
#
# COMPACT_ATOMS: atom_id res chain seq x y z
N MET A 1 10.38 15.42 -8.75
CA MET A 1 9.29 14.63 -9.29
C MET A 1 8.08 15.46 -9.65
N SER A 2 8.34 16.47 -10.45
CA SER A 2 7.33 17.46 -10.83
C SER A 2 6.14 16.85 -11.58
N ASP A 3 6.33 15.71 -12.24
CA ASP A 3 5.27 15.06 -13.03
C ASP A 3 4.58 13.93 -12.30
N LEU A 4 4.91 13.69 -11.04
CA LEU A 4 4.21 12.67 -10.26
C LEU A 4 2.82 13.17 -9.88
N LYS A 5 1.80 12.40 -10.21
CA LYS A 5 0.41 12.69 -9.87
C LYS A 5 -0.18 11.54 -9.09
N LEU A 6 -0.83 11.85 -7.99
CA LEU A 6 -1.56 10.87 -7.19
C LEU A 6 -3.05 11.08 -7.42
N GLY A 7 -3.74 10.02 -7.77
CA GLY A 7 -5.18 10.07 -8.05
C GLY A 7 -5.86 8.77 -7.69
N THR A 8 -7.11 8.65 -8.10
CA THR A 8 -7.88 7.44 -7.84
C THR A 8 -7.73 6.43 -8.96
N PHE A 9 -8.04 5.17 -8.65
CA PHE A 9 -8.01 4.08 -9.60
C PHE A 9 -9.07 4.26 -10.69
N GLU A 10 -8.67 4.04 -11.93
CA GLU A 10 -9.57 3.97 -13.07
C GLU A 10 -9.43 2.60 -13.75
N ASN A 11 -10.47 2.16 -14.46
CA ASN A 11 -10.48 0.82 -15.05
C ASN A 11 -9.28 0.58 -15.99
N ASP A 12 -8.83 1.62 -16.71
CA ASP A 12 -7.70 1.51 -17.61
C ASP A 12 -6.35 1.28 -16.91
N ASP A 13 -6.30 1.50 -15.60
CA ASP A 13 -5.08 1.30 -14.81
C ASP A 13 -4.83 -0.16 -14.47
N LEU A 14 -5.84 -1.03 -14.60
CA LEU A 14 -5.82 -2.36 -14.00
C LEU A 14 -4.66 -3.22 -14.51
N ASP A 15 -4.40 -3.23 -15.82
CA ASP A 15 -3.33 -4.07 -16.39
C ASP A 15 -1.96 -3.64 -15.85
N GLN A 16 -1.73 -2.33 -15.72
CA GLN A 16 -0.47 -1.82 -15.18
C GLN A 16 -0.32 -2.14 -13.70
N ILE A 17 -1.40 -2.03 -12.94
CA ILE A 17 -1.40 -2.38 -11.50
C ILE A 17 -1.09 -3.86 -11.32
N ILE A 18 -1.69 -4.74 -12.11
CA ILE A 18 -1.44 -6.18 -12.06
C ILE A 18 0.03 -6.48 -12.36
N ALA A 19 0.61 -5.80 -13.35
CA ALA A 19 2.02 -5.98 -13.67
C ALA A 19 2.93 -5.58 -12.51
N ILE A 20 2.62 -4.47 -11.82
CA ILE A 20 3.36 -4.02 -10.64
C ILE A 20 3.23 -5.02 -9.50
N GLU A 21 2.03 -5.53 -9.27
CA GLU A 21 1.77 -6.53 -8.23
C GLU A 21 2.58 -7.80 -8.46
N LYS A 22 2.56 -8.33 -9.69
CA LYS A 22 3.29 -9.54 -10.04
C LYS A 22 4.79 -9.38 -9.88
N ALA A 23 5.33 -8.20 -10.18
CA ALA A 23 6.74 -7.92 -10.04
C ALA A 23 7.16 -7.70 -8.58
N SER A 24 6.21 -7.42 -7.69
CA SER A 24 6.49 -7.01 -6.31
C SER A 24 6.29 -8.12 -5.29
N PHE A 25 5.39 -9.07 -5.57
CA PHE A 25 4.99 -10.07 -4.56
C PHE A 25 5.02 -11.48 -5.14
N PRO A 26 5.46 -12.48 -4.32
CA PRO A 26 5.47 -13.88 -4.77
C PRO A 26 4.06 -14.47 -4.91
N ASP A 27 3.07 -13.89 -4.23
CA ASP A 27 1.68 -14.34 -4.21
C ASP A 27 0.76 -13.19 -4.59
N PRO A 28 0.81 -12.73 -5.85
CA PRO A 28 0.07 -11.54 -6.27
C PRO A 28 -1.45 -11.74 -6.18
N TYR A 29 -2.16 -10.65 -5.88
CA TYR A 29 -3.62 -10.67 -5.94
C TYR A 29 -4.10 -10.92 -7.36
N PRO A 30 -5.18 -11.70 -7.54
CA PRO A 30 -5.79 -11.85 -8.85
C PRO A 30 -6.53 -10.57 -9.28
N ARG A 31 -6.77 -10.48 -10.59
CA ARG A 31 -7.45 -9.32 -11.20
C ARG A 31 -8.75 -8.94 -10.48
N ILE A 32 -9.57 -9.93 -10.16
CA ILE A 32 -10.87 -9.70 -9.52
C ILE A 32 -10.74 -9.00 -8.17
N THR A 33 -9.67 -9.26 -7.43
CA THR A 33 -9.43 -8.66 -6.13
C THR A 33 -9.25 -7.15 -6.24
N PHE A 34 -8.52 -6.67 -7.25
CA PHE A 34 -8.35 -5.23 -7.47
C PHE A 34 -9.67 -4.56 -7.84
N ALA A 35 -10.46 -5.18 -8.69
CA ALA A 35 -11.78 -4.67 -9.06
C ALA A 35 -12.69 -4.57 -7.82
N TRP A 36 -12.63 -5.57 -6.96
CA TRP A 36 -13.38 -5.59 -5.71
C TRP A 36 -12.95 -4.45 -4.79
N PHE A 37 -11.65 -4.24 -4.62
CA PHE A 37 -11.15 -3.14 -3.79
C PHE A 37 -11.58 -1.78 -4.34
N LYS A 38 -11.58 -1.58 -5.65
CA LYS A 38 -12.06 -0.33 -6.23
C LYS A 38 -13.47 0.01 -5.77
N LEU A 39 -14.36 -0.97 -5.78
CA LEU A 39 -15.73 -0.78 -5.35
C LEU A 39 -15.85 -0.56 -3.84
N ARG A 40 -15.04 -1.29 -3.07
CA ARG A 40 -15.14 -1.28 -1.62
C ARG A 40 -14.55 -0.02 -0.99
N VAL A 41 -13.38 0.41 -1.44
CA VAL A 41 -12.63 1.47 -0.75
C VAL A 41 -12.66 2.82 -1.47
N GLY A 42 -13.09 2.86 -2.74
CA GLY A 42 -13.19 4.13 -3.49
C GLY A 42 -11.89 4.92 -3.45
N GLU A 43 -11.91 6.10 -2.82
CA GLU A 43 -10.76 6.99 -2.72
C GLU A 43 -9.59 6.41 -1.91
N GLY A 44 -9.81 5.32 -1.18
CA GLY A 44 -8.75 4.60 -0.50
C GLY A 44 -7.82 3.85 -1.46
N PHE A 45 -8.19 3.74 -2.73
CA PHE A 45 -7.35 3.14 -3.76
C PHE A 45 -6.64 4.25 -4.52
N ILE A 46 -5.39 4.51 -4.13
CA ILE A 46 -4.56 5.57 -4.71
C ILE A 46 -3.70 4.98 -5.82
N VAL A 47 -3.60 5.70 -6.93
CA VAL A 47 -2.73 5.35 -8.04
C VAL A 47 -1.74 6.49 -8.27
N ALA A 48 -0.46 6.15 -8.37
CA ALA A 48 0.59 7.10 -8.72
C ALA A 48 0.88 7.00 -10.20
N ARG A 49 0.85 8.13 -10.90
CA ARG A 49 1.15 8.21 -12.33
C ARG A 49 2.30 9.18 -12.56
N LYS A 50 3.16 8.80 -13.48
CA LYS A 50 4.26 9.64 -13.94
C LYS A 50 4.26 9.60 -15.46
N ASP A 51 4.13 10.77 -16.10
CA ASP A 51 4.05 10.87 -17.56
C ASP A 51 2.96 9.95 -18.15
N GLY A 52 1.80 9.89 -17.49
CA GLY A 52 0.66 9.09 -17.93
C GLY A 52 0.77 7.59 -17.65
N ARG A 53 1.88 7.13 -17.10
CA ARG A 53 2.12 5.72 -16.77
C ARG A 53 1.84 5.48 -15.30
N VAL A 54 1.16 4.38 -14.97
CA VAL A 54 1.00 3.94 -13.59
C VAL A 54 2.35 3.43 -13.08
N VAL A 55 2.84 4.05 -12.00
CA VAL A 55 4.13 3.70 -11.40
C VAL A 55 3.99 3.17 -9.98
N GLY A 56 2.78 3.19 -9.42
CA GLY A 56 2.53 2.63 -8.10
C GLY A 56 1.08 2.66 -7.73
N TYR A 57 0.73 1.93 -6.68
CA TYR A 57 -0.61 1.97 -6.10
C TYR A 57 -0.54 1.75 -4.60
N LEU A 58 -1.58 2.19 -3.90
CA LEU A 58 -1.78 1.93 -2.48
C LEU A 58 -3.27 1.75 -2.22
N ILE A 59 -3.61 0.72 -1.46
CA ILE A 59 -4.99 0.44 -1.06
C ILE A 59 -5.09 0.62 0.45
N SER A 60 -6.01 1.46 0.91
CA SER A 60 -6.30 1.62 2.33
C SER A 60 -7.80 1.58 2.59
N GLU A 61 -8.17 1.17 3.79
CA GLU A 61 -9.56 1.07 4.21
C GLU A 61 -9.67 1.42 5.69
N VAL A 62 -10.90 1.66 6.15
CA VAL A 62 -11.19 1.71 7.59
C VAL A 62 -11.71 0.34 7.98
N ARG A 63 -11.06 -0.28 8.97
CA ARG A 63 -11.42 -1.62 9.43
C ARG A 63 -11.49 -1.62 10.95
N ARG A 64 -12.68 -1.88 11.48
CA ARG A 64 -12.92 -1.93 12.93
C ARG A 64 -12.44 -0.66 13.65
N GLY A 65 -12.70 0.51 13.02
CA GLY A 65 -12.33 1.80 13.60
C GLY A 65 -10.87 2.20 13.46
N ARG A 66 -10.06 1.40 12.77
CA ARG A 66 -8.65 1.70 12.50
C ARG A 66 -8.43 1.87 10.99
N GLY A 67 -7.51 2.73 10.62
CA GLY A 67 -7.06 2.80 9.23
C GLY A 67 -6.15 1.60 8.95
N HIS A 68 -6.35 0.95 7.80
CA HIS A 68 -5.56 -0.21 7.40
C HIS A 68 -4.96 0.03 6.03
N ILE A 69 -3.64 0.04 5.94
CA ILE A 69 -2.97 -0.01 4.63
C ILE A 69 -2.91 -1.47 4.23
N VAL A 70 -3.72 -1.82 3.21
CA VAL A 70 -3.90 -3.21 2.78
C VAL A 70 -2.74 -3.67 1.93
N SER A 71 -2.31 -2.83 0.98
CA SER A 71 -1.22 -3.16 0.05
C SER A 71 -0.65 -1.90 -0.56
N MET A 72 0.62 -1.93 -0.88
CA MET A 72 1.31 -0.85 -1.58
C MET A 72 2.45 -1.44 -2.40
N ALA A 73 2.60 -0.98 -3.62
CA ALA A 73 3.71 -1.37 -4.46
C ALA A 73 4.09 -0.25 -5.43
N VAL A 74 5.36 -0.23 -5.83
CA VAL A 74 5.93 0.73 -6.78
C VAL A 74 6.61 -0.06 -7.89
N ALA A 75 6.47 0.40 -9.13
CA ALA A 75 7.11 -0.21 -10.28
C ALA A 75 8.62 -0.34 -10.03
N THR A 76 9.20 -1.46 -10.44
CA THR A 76 10.58 -1.81 -10.15
C THR A 76 11.58 -0.73 -10.59
N ASP A 77 11.36 -0.15 -11.77
CA ASP A 77 12.22 0.88 -12.34
C ASP A 77 12.00 2.27 -11.74
N CYS A 78 11.02 2.41 -10.85
CA CYS A 78 10.67 3.68 -10.21
C CYS A 78 10.89 3.67 -8.69
N ARG A 79 11.52 2.65 -8.17
CA ARG A 79 11.81 2.56 -6.73
C ARG A 79 12.89 3.57 -6.31
N ARG A 80 12.92 3.91 -5.02
CA ARG A 80 13.85 4.89 -4.44
C ARG A 80 13.67 6.31 -4.96
N MET A 81 12.49 6.62 -5.50
CA MET A 81 12.16 7.97 -5.99
C MET A 81 11.14 8.68 -5.09
N GLY A 82 10.83 8.12 -3.94
CA GLY A 82 9.88 8.71 -2.99
C GLY A 82 8.42 8.50 -3.34
N ILE A 83 8.09 7.65 -4.30
CA ILE A 83 6.70 7.41 -4.74
C ILE A 83 5.90 6.71 -3.65
N GLY A 84 6.46 5.66 -3.06
CA GLY A 84 5.80 4.94 -1.94
C GLY A 84 5.56 5.85 -0.76
N GLU A 85 6.54 6.67 -0.41
CA GLU A 85 6.39 7.65 0.67
C GLU A 85 5.27 8.65 0.37
N ALA A 86 5.21 9.17 -0.85
CA ALA A 86 4.17 10.12 -1.24
C ALA A 86 2.77 9.52 -1.14
N MET A 87 2.60 8.29 -1.61
CA MET A 87 1.32 7.58 -1.52
C MET A 87 0.93 7.32 -0.06
N ALA A 88 1.88 6.87 0.75
CA ALA A 88 1.62 6.57 2.16
C ALA A 88 1.25 7.83 2.93
N ARG A 89 1.95 8.95 2.72
CA ARG A 89 1.63 10.22 3.36
C ARG A 89 0.23 10.70 2.99
N LYS A 90 -0.15 10.59 1.72
CA LYS A 90 -1.50 10.97 1.30
C LYS A 90 -2.56 10.11 1.97
N SER A 91 -2.33 8.81 2.08
CA SER A 91 -3.27 7.90 2.75
C SER A 91 -3.38 8.19 4.24
N ILE A 92 -2.25 8.45 4.91
CA ILE A 92 -2.24 8.79 6.33
C ILE A 92 -3.01 10.09 6.56
N ASP A 93 -2.77 11.11 5.75
CA ASP A 93 -3.48 12.40 5.88
C ASP A 93 -4.99 12.22 5.68
N ARG A 94 -5.39 11.42 4.70
CA ARG A 94 -6.79 11.14 4.44
C ARG A 94 -7.45 10.40 5.60
N LEU A 95 -6.75 9.42 6.17
CA LEU A 95 -7.27 8.61 7.28
C LEU A 95 -7.27 9.37 8.61
N ALA A 96 -6.37 10.33 8.80
CA ALA A 96 -6.23 11.07 10.05
C ALA A 96 -7.51 11.78 10.49
N GLY A 97 -8.35 12.20 9.55
CA GLY A 97 -9.64 12.82 9.87
C GLY A 97 -10.74 11.83 10.24
N ARG A 98 -10.47 10.53 10.16
CA ARG A 98 -11.49 9.48 10.27
C ARG A 98 -11.19 8.44 11.34
N VAL A 99 -9.93 8.25 11.67
CA VAL A 99 -9.47 7.25 12.64
C VAL A 99 -8.38 7.83 13.53
N LYS A 100 -8.05 7.16 14.62
CA LYS A 100 -6.99 7.58 15.55
C LYS A 100 -5.69 6.81 15.34
N GLN A 101 -5.73 5.72 14.61
CA GLN A 101 -4.57 4.86 14.39
C GLN A 101 -4.62 4.27 12.99
N VAL A 102 -3.45 4.13 12.37
CA VAL A 102 -3.28 3.41 11.09
C VAL A 102 -2.33 2.24 11.33
N TYR A 103 -2.66 1.09 10.78
CA TYR A 103 -1.82 -0.11 10.89
C TYR A 103 -1.65 -0.81 9.55
N LEU A 104 -0.68 -1.70 9.50
CA LEU A 104 -0.39 -2.53 8.33
C LEU A 104 0.28 -3.83 8.76
N GLU A 105 0.30 -4.79 7.86
CA GLU A 105 1.11 -6.00 7.97
C GLU A 105 2.24 -5.91 6.93
N VAL A 106 3.43 -6.38 7.31
CA VAL A 106 4.58 -6.38 6.43
C VAL A 106 5.38 -7.65 6.63
N ARG A 107 5.95 -8.18 5.54
CA ARG A 107 6.84 -9.35 5.62
C ARG A 107 8.13 -8.98 6.33
N PRO A 108 8.65 -9.81 7.24
CA PRO A 108 9.97 -9.57 7.83
C PRO A 108 11.08 -9.43 6.77
N SER A 109 10.94 -10.13 5.65
CA SER A 109 11.89 -10.06 4.54
C SER A 109 11.85 -8.76 3.76
N ASN A 110 10.79 -7.96 3.91
CA ASN A 110 10.63 -6.69 3.21
C ASN A 110 11.34 -5.58 3.97
N GLU A 111 12.67 -5.61 3.98
CA GLU A 111 13.49 -4.63 4.72
C GLU A 111 13.25 -3.20 4.26
N ALA A 112 13.14 -2.99 2.95
CA ALA A 112 12.90 -1.65 2.40
C ALA A 112 11.55 -1.09 2.85
N GLY A 113 10.52 -1.94 2.88
CA GLY A 113 9.20 -1.53 3.38
C GLY A 113 9.23 -1.17 4.85
N ILE A 114 9.89 -1.99 5.67
CA ILE A 114 10.01 -1.74 7.11
C ILE A 114 10.71 -0.41 7.36
N LEU A 115 11.80 -0.13 6.65
CA LEU A 115 12.51 1.15 6.77
C LEU A 115 11.62 2.33 6.39
N LEU A 116 10.85 2.20 5.31
CA LEU A 116 9.92 3.24 4.90
C LEU A 116 8.87 3.49 5.98
N TYR A 117 8.29 2.45 6.55
CA TYR A 117 7.27 2.60 7.58
C TYR A 117 7.83 3.20 8.86
N HIS A 118 9.05 2.84 9.27
CA HIS A 118 9.72 3.52 10.39
C HIS A 118 9.93 5.01 10.09
N LYS A 119 10.34 5.34 8.87
CA LYS A 119 10.48 6.74 8.46
C LYS A 119 9.16 7.51 8.57
N LEU A 120 8.04 6.82 8.35
CA LEU A 120 6.71 7.40 8.46
C LEU A 120 6.13 7.27 9.88
N SER A 121 6.96 6.98 10.87
CA SER A 121 6.61 6.90 12.29
C SER A 121 5.75 5.70 12.67
N PHE A 122 5.72 4.66 11.84
CA PHE A 122 5.15 3.39 12.26
C PHE A 122 6.14 2.64 13.13
N GLU A 123 5.62 1.93 14.13
CA GLU A 123 6.41 1.07 15.01
C GLU A 123 5.78 -0.32 15.07
N GLU A 124 6.60 -1.34 15.30
CA GLU A 124 6.10 -2.68 15.53
C GLU A 124 5.22 -2.70 16.77
N THR A 125 4.06 -3.36 16.67
CA THR A 125 3.12 -3.47 17.79
C THR A 125 3.41 -4.66 18.69
N GLY A 126 4.29 -5.55 18.27
CA GLY A 126 4.52 -6.83 18.94
C GLY A 126 3.66 -7.96 18.42
N LYS A 127 2.64 -7.67 17.62
CA LYS A 127 1.82 -8.71 17.01
C LYS A 127 2.53 -9.31 15.81
N VAL A 128 2.61 -10.64 15.78
CA VAL A 128 3.13 -11.40 14.66
C VAL A 128 2.05 -12.38 14.24
N ARG A 129 1.68 -12.37 12.96
CA ARG A 129 0.71 -13.32 12.42
C ARG A 129 1.49 -14.42 11.74
N LYS A 130 1.53 -15.59 12.40
CA LYS A 130 2.27 -16.74 11.90
C LYS A 130 1.66 -17.28 10.62
N LYS A 131 2.53 -17.58 9.63
CA LYS A 131 2.14 -18.15 8.33
C LYS A 131 1.01 -17.35 7.67
N TYR A 132 1.11 -16.03 7.74
CA TYR A 132 0.08 -15.13 7.25
C TYR A 132 -0.03 -15.14 5.72
N TYR A 133 1.12 -15.18 5.05
CA TYR A 133 1.17 -15.15 3.60
C TYR A 133 1.09 -16.55 3.01
N PRO A 134 0.57 -16.71 1.78
CA PRO A 134 0.42 -18.03 1.16
C PRO A 134 1.71 -18.84 1.06
N ASP A 135 2.87 -18.19 0.99
CA ASP A 135 4.17 -18.88 0.95
C ASP A 135 4.67 -19.30 2.33
N GLY A 136 3.90 -19.04 3.39
CA GLY A 136 4.23 -19.43 4.75
C GLY A 136 5.00 -18.38 5.55
N GLU A 137 5.35 -17.24 4.96
CA GLU A 137 6.02 -16.20 5.71
C GLU A 137 5.08 -15.54 6.72
N ASP A 138 5.62 -15.18 7.90
CA ASP A 138 4.88 -14.44 8.92
C ASP A 138 4.64 -13.01 8.49
N ALA A 139 3.70 -12.34 9.14
CA ALA A 139 3.51 -10.89 9.01
C ALA A 139 3.81 -10.21 10.33
N ILE A 140 4.52 -9.09 10.27
CA ILE A 140 4.73 -8.19 11.41
C ILE A 140 3.68 -7.09 11.32
N GLU A 141 2.98 -6.80 12.42
CA GLU A 141 2.08 -5.65 12.46
C GLU A 141 2.86 -4.40 12.86
N MET A 142 2.67 -3.33 12.11
CA MET A 142 3.19 -2.00 12.44
C MET A 142 2.02 -1.02 12.51
N ALA A 143 2.11 -0.03 13.39
CA ALA A 143 1.05 0.96 13.57
C ALA A 143 1.61 2.32 13.97
N ARG A 144 0.80 3.35 13.76
CA ARG A 144 1.09 4.71 14.24
C ARG A 144 -0.20 5.42 14.58
N ALA A 145 -0.11 6.36 15.54
CA ALA A 145 -1.21 7.29 15.81
C ALA A 145 -1.33 8.33 14.68
N VAL A 146 -2.53 8.81 14.46
CA VAL A 146 -2.81 9.87 13.48
C VAL A 146 -3.74 10.94 14.06
#